data_223d155e13676a327fc0efa49a277d8b
#
_entry.id   223d155e13676a327fc0efa49a277d8b
#
_cell.length_a   1.000
_cell.length_b   1.000
_cell.length_c   1.000
_cell.angle_alpha   90.00
_cell.angle_beta   90.00
_cell.angle_gamma   90.00
#
_symmetry.space_group_name_H-M   'P 1'
#
loop_
_entity.id
_entity.type
_entity.pdbx_description
1 polymer ?
#
loop_
_entity_poly.entity_id
_entity_poly.type
_entity_poly.pdbx_seq_one_letter_code
_entity_poly.pdbx_strand_id
1 'polypeptide(L)'
;AFSDHITEIENANPHDDLRQDGQRPVWKEILTIYAVKTTTDPENPLDAVSMDEEHAEVLRSIFWDMTVIEFATEIYTEEITVLVPTEDSTDEDGMVEETQTVERTRLVISIFGKTARQMAEEYGFDEKQLGYVTELLSEEYSELWASLSIPSGGSDDIVAVALSQVGNVGGQTYWSCYGFSSRVEWCACFVSWCADQCGYIESGVMP
;
A
#
# COMPACT_ATOMS: atom_id res chain seq x y z
N ALA A 1 -0.32 -4.10 -11.80
CA ALA A 1 -1.67 -4.57 -11.44
C ALA A 1 -2.39 -3.61 -10.46
N PHE A 2 -2.24 -3.75 -9.12
CA PHE A 2 -2.97 -2.86 -8.19
C PHE A 2 -2.51 -1.40 -8.30
N SER A 3 -1.21 -1.19 -8.26
CA SER A 3 -0.59 0.13 -8.42
C SER A 3 -0.96 0.79 -9.74
N ASP A 4 -1.01 0.01 -10.82
CA ASP A 4 -1.37 0.53 -12.15
C ASP A 4 -2.82 1.03 -12.17
N HIS A 5 -3.73 0.30 -11.49
CA HIS A 5 -5.13 0.72 -11.38
C HIS A 5 -5.31 2.01 -10.59
N ILE A 6 -4.57 2.18 -9.49
CA ILE A 6 -4.54 3.45 -8.75
C ILE A 6 -4.02 4.57 -9.63
N THR A 7 -2.91 4.34 -10.35
CA THR A 7 -2.34 5.32 -11.29
C THR A 7 -3.31 5.69 -12.42
N GLU A 8 -4.11 4.75 -12.90
CA GLU A 8 -5.17 5.03 -13.88
C GLU A 8 -6.25 5.97 -13.32
N ILE A 9 -6.67 5.74 -12.05
CA ILE A 9 -7.62 6.62 -11.36
C ILE A 9 -7.04 8.02 -11.20
N GLU A 10 -5.79 8.13 -10.75
CA GLU A 10 -5.08 9.41 -10.59
C GLU A 10 -5.01 10.18 -11.91
N ASN A 11 -4.58 9.52 -12.98
CA ASN A 11 -4.44 10.14 -14.30
C ASN A 11 -5.79 10.55 -14.91
N ALA A 12 -6.86 9.86 -14.58
CA ALA A 12 -8.20 10.16 -15.09
C ALA A 12 -8.89 11.32 -14.33
N ASN A 13 -8.40 11.66 -13.13
CA ASN A 13 -9.00 12.66 -12.26
C ASN A 13 -7.98 13.76 -11.93
N PRO A 14 -7.94 14.87 -12.67
CA PRO A 14 -7.04 15.99 -12.39
C PRO A 14 -7.24 16.51 -10.95
N HIS A 15 -6.16 16.66 -10.22
CA HIS A 15 -6.15 17.10 -8.83
C HIS A 15 -4.84 17.83 -8.48
N ASP A 16 -4.89 18.67 -7.46
CA ASP A 16 -3.72 19.35 -6.89
C ASP A 16 -3.08 18.52 -5.77
N ASP A 17 -3.89 17.72 -5.05
CA ASP A 17 -3.47 16.93 -3.91
C ASP A 17 -4.13 15.53 -3.95
N LEU A 18 -3.43 14.54 -3.45
CA LEU A 18 -3.89 13.15 -3.37
C LEU A 18 -3.93 12.69 -1.92
N ARG A 19 -5.07 12.14 -1.53
CA ARG A 19 -5.21 11.43 -0.26
C ARG A 19 -5.65 10.00 -0.52
N GLN A 20 -4.92 9.06 0.05
CA GLN A 20 -5.24 7.64 -0.02
C GLN A 20 -5.51 7.13 1.40
N ASP A 21 -6.70 6.57 1.60
CA ASP A 21 -7.17 6.05 2.88
C ASP A 21 -7.56 4.57 2.76
N GLY A 22 -7.64 3.91 3.91
CA GLY A 22 -8.19 2.56 4.02
C GLY A 22 -7.14 1.45 4.04
N GLN A 23 -7.60 0.22 3.89
CA GLN A 23 -6.77 -0.96 4.04
C GLN A 23 -7.15 -2.03 3.01
N ARG A 24 -6.16 -2.62 2.38
CA ARG A 24 -6.33 -3.77 1.48
C ARG A 24 -6.86 -4.99 2.23
N PRO A 25 -7.48 -5.96 1.53
CA PRO A 25 -7.86 -7.22 2.15
C PRO A 25 -6.64 -7.95 2.72
N VAL A 26 -6.85 -8.61 3.84
CA VAL A 26 -5.79 -9.35 4.55
C VAL A 26 -5.48 -10.65 3.81
N TRP A 27 -4.22 -10.93 3.55
CA TRP A 27 -3.80 -12.15 2.84
C TRP A 27 -4.33 -13.45 3.44
N LYS A 28 -4.38 -13.55 4.76
CA LYS A 28 -4.97 -14.68 5.47
C LYS A 28 -6.40 -14.96 5.00
N GLU A 29 -7.20 -13.91 4.83
CA GLU A 29 -8.59 -14.03 4.41
C GLU A 29 -8.72 -14.36 2.92
N ILE A 30 -7.87 -13.75 2.08
CA ILE A 30 -7.81 -14.07 0.64
C ILE A 30 -7.46 -15.54 0.43
N LEU A 31 -6.41 -16.03 1.11
CA LEU A 31 -5.96 -17.42 0.97
C LEU A 31 -6.96 -18.40 1.57
N THR A 32 -7.71 -18.02 2.59
CA THR A 32 -8.82 -18.84 3.12
C THR A 32 -9.92 -19.02 2.07
N ILE A 33 -10.36 -17.94 1.44
CA ILE A 33 -11.36 -18.02 0.37
C ILE A 33 -10.83 -18.80 -0.83
N TYR A 34 -9.58 -18.55 -1.22
CA TYR A 34 -8.91 -19.30 -2.29
C TYR A 34 -8.90 -20.79 -1.99
N ALA A 35 -8.41 -21.23 -0.82
CA ALA A 35 -8.34 -22.63 -0.45
C ALA A 35 -9.73 -23.29 -0.48
N VAL A 36 -10.72 -22.69 0.14
CA VAL A 36 -12.07 -23.27 0.15
C VAL A 36 -12.68 -23.31 -1.24
N LYS A 37 -12.60 -22.21 -2.00
CA LYS A 37 -13.17 -22.13 -3.36
C LYS A 37 -12.55 -23.16 -4.28
N THR A 38 -11.23 -23.27 -4.32
CA THR A 38 -10.51 -24.16 -5.23
C THR A 38 -10.70 -25.63 -4.89
N THR A 39 -10.62 -26.00 -3.60
CA THR A 39 -10.68 -27.41 -3.19
C THR A 39 -12.11 -27.96 -3.14
N THR A 40 -13.12 -27.12 -3.09
CA THR A 40 -14.53 -27.53 -2.99
C THR A 40 -15.34 -27.23 -4.25
N ASP A 41 -14.70 -26.76 -5.33
CA ASP A 41 -15.38 -26.56 -6.61
C ASP A 41 -15.95 -27.88 -7.12
N PRO A 42 -17.27 -27.99 -7.33
CA PRO A 42 -17.88 -29.26 -7.75
C PRO A 42 -17.60 -29.63 -9.22
N GLU A 43 -17.26 -28.64 -10.03
CA GLU A 43 -17.02 -28.84 -11.47
C GLU A 43 -15.54 -29.04 -11.81
N ASN A 44 -14.67 -28.30 -11.12
CA ASN A 44 -13.22 -28.36 -11.38
C ASN A 44 -12.44 -28.19 -10.04
N PRO A 45 -12.44 -29.21 -9.17
CA PRO A 45 -11.70 -29.10 -7.91
C PRO A 45 -10.19 -29.07 -8.18
N LEU A 46 -9.56 -27.95 -7.83
CA LEU A 46 -8.12 -27.78 -7.89
C LEU A 46 -7.50 -28.05 -6.51
N ASP A 47 -6.23 -28.45 -6.49
CA ASP A 47 -5.50 -28.47 -5.22
C ASP A 47 -5.13 -27.04 -4.80
N ALA A 48 -4.96 -26.79 -3.49
CA ALA A 48 -4.62 -25.46 -2.98
C ALA A 48 -3.10 -25.20 -2.88
N VAL A 49 -2.29 -26.16 -3.31
CA VAL A 49 -0.82 -26.14 -3.11
C VAL A 49 -0.06 -25.79 -4.38
N SER A 50 -0.58 -26.21 -5.53
CA SER A 50 -0.01 -25.87 -6.83
C SER A 50 -0.20 -24.38 -7.14
N MET A 51 0.78 -23.79 -7.81
CA MET A 51 0.73 -22.38 -8.21
C MET A 51 1.11 -22.26 -9.72
N ASP A 52 0.30 -22.87 -10.55
CA ASP A 52 0.35 -22.67 -11.99
C ASP A 52 -0.48 -21.44 -12.41
N GLU A 53 -0.60 -21.18 -13.71
CA GLU A 53 -1.31 -20.01 -14.22
C GLU A 53 -2.80 -20.05 -13.87
N GLU A 54 -3.44 -21.23 -13.86
CA GLU A 54 -4.86 -21.37 -13.51
C GLU A 54 -5.11 -20.99 -12.05
N HIS A 55 -4.28 -21.50 -11.13
CA HIS A 55 -4.34 -21.15 -9.71
C HIS A 55 -4.04 -19.67 -9.47
N ALA A 56 -3.06 -19.12 -10.19
CA ALA A 56 -2.72 -17.71 -10.09
C ALA A 56 -3.85 -16.79 -10.57
N GLU A 57 -4.59 -17.19 -11.61
CA GLU A 57 -5.75 -16.45 -12.08
C GLU A 57 -6.92 -16.49 -11.08
N VAL A 58 -7.20 -17.64 -10.49
CA VAL A 58 -8.21 -17.76 -9.45
C VAL A 58 -7.87 -16.88 -8.25
N LEU A 59 -6.61 -16.93 -7.78
CA LEU A 59 -6.16 -16.10 -6.66
C LEU A 59 -6.24 -14.60 -7.00
N ARG A 60 -5.87 -14.23 -8.20
CA ARG A 60 -5.96 -12.84 -8.70
C ARG A 60 -7.42 -12.35 -8.74
N SER A 61 -8.33 -13.18 -9.22
CA SER A 61 -9.76 -12.87 -9.22
C SER A 61 -10.29 -12.64 -7.82
N ILE A 62 -9.99 -13.55 -6.89
CA ILE A 62 -10.42 -13.42 -5.48
C ILE A 62 -9.85 -12.14 -4.85
N PHE A 63 -8.57 -11.83 -5.09
CA PHE A 63 -7.97 -10.59 -4.61
C PHE A 63 -8.75 -9.34 -5.07
N TRP A 64 -9.13 -9.29 -6.34
CA TRP A 64 -9.90 -8.18 -6.88
C TRP A 64 -11.34 -8.16 -6.39
N ASP A 65 -12.01 -9.31 -6.28
CA ASP A 65 -13.36 -9.41 -5.73
C ASP A 65 -13.44 -8.99 -4.26
N MET A 66 -12.35 -9.21 -3.51
CA MET A 66 -12.22 -8.79 -2.12
C MET A 66 -11.73 -7.34 -1.95
N THR A 67 -11.32 -6.67 -3.02
CA THR A 67 -10.80 -5.31 -2.98
C THR A 67 -11.85 -4.33 -3.51
N VAL A 68 -12.28 -3.40 -2.69
CA VAL A 68 -13.16 -2.30 -3.09
C VAL A 68 -12.33 -1.02 -3.14
N ILE A 69 -12.38 -0.33 -4.27
CA ILE A 69 -11.73 0.96 -4.46
C ILE A 69 -12.81 1.97 -4.81
N GLU A 70 -12.96 2.98 -3.97
CA GLU A 70 -13.83 4.12 -4.19
C GLU A 70 -12.97 5.37 -4.32
N PHE A 71 -13.41 6.33 -5.12
CA PHE A 71 -12.73 7.61 -5.22
C PHE A 71 -13.73 8.75 -5.35
N ALA A 72 -13.32 9.90 -4.84
CA ALA A 72 -14.08 11.14 -4.94
C ALA A 72 -13.14 12.33 -5.06
N THR A 73 -13.62 13.40 -5.68
CA THR A 73 -12.90 14.66 -5.76
C THR A 73 -13.53 15.66 -4.80
N GLU A 74 -12.70 16.24 -3.92
CA GLU A 74 -13.07 17.25 -2.95
C GLU A 74 -12.46 18.60 -3.35
N ILE A 75 -13.22 19.67 -3.24
CA ILE A 75 -12.71 21.04 -3.38
C ILE A 75 -12.48 21.60 -1.98
N TYR A 76 -11.30 22.13 -1.73
CA TYR A 76 -10.93 22.80 -0.49
C TYR A 76 -10.23 24.13 -0.77
N THR A 77 -10.16 24.99 0.22
CA THR A 77 -9.46 26.27 0.13
C THR A 77 -8.16 26.22 0.91
N GLU A 78 -7.11 26.79 0.33
CA GLU A 78 -5.79 26.91 0.95
C GLU A 78 -5.38 28.38 0.96
N GLU A 79 -4.82 28.83 2.08
CA GLU A 79 -4.20 30.15 2.18
C GLU A 79 -2.73 30.04 1.76
N ILE A 80 -2.36 30.77 0.70
CA ILE A 80 -0.98 30.83 0.22
C ILE A 80 -0.43 32.25 0.39
N THR A 81 0.84 32.35 0.74
CA THR A 81 1.55 33.62 0.77
C THR A 81 2.24 33.84 -0.56
N VAL A 82 1.91 34.91 -1.23
CA VAL A 82 2.52 35.33 -2.51
C VAL A 82 3.25 36.66 -2.33
N LEU A 83 4.37 36.80 -3.03
CA LEU A 83 5.07 38.08 -3.09
C LEU A 83 4.48 38.90 -4.23
N VAL A 84 3.94 40.07 -3.91
CA VAL A 84 3.37 41.01 -4.90
C VAL A 84 4.18 42.29 -4.95
N PRO A 85 4.42 42.88 -6.11
CA PRO A 85 5.12 44.15 -6.22
C PRO A 85 4.25 45.27 -5.64
N THR A 86 4.86 46.17 -4.87
CA THR A 86 4.19 47.41 -4.41
C THR A 86 4.27 48.48 -5.50
N GLU A 87 3.16 49.17 -5.75
CA GLU A 87 3.08 50.24 -6.80
C GLU A 87 4.01 51.43 -6.52
N ASP A 88 4.50 51.59 -5.29
CA ASP A 88 5.29 52.74 -4.84
C ASP A 88 6.80 52.47 -4.72
N SER A 89 7.28 51.23 -5.00
CA SER A 89 8.69 50.95 -4.82
C SER A 89 9.51 51.18 -6.09
N THR A 90 10.41 52.17 -6.00
CA THR A 90 11.50 52.39 -7.00
C THR A 90 12.75 51.52 -6.70
N ASP A 91 12.70 50.67 -5.70
CA ASP A 91 13.80 49.80 -5.28
C ASP A 91 13.57 48.33 -5.69
N GLU A 92 14.66 47.64 -6.04
CA GLU A 92 14.63 46.25 -6.52
C GLU A 92 14.06 45.23 -5.50
N ASP A 93 13.80 45.64 -4.24
CA ASP A 93 13.28 44.80 -3.13
C ASP A 93 11.80 45.10 -2.78
N GLY A 94 11.08 45.84 -3.62
CA GLY A 94 9.69 46.29 -3.36
C GLY A 94 8.63 45.22 -3.50
N MET A 95 8.84 44.07 -2.89
CA MET A 95 7.86 42.98 -2.79
C MET A 95 7.27 42.92 -1.38
N VAL A 96 5.97 42.73 -1.28
CA VAL A 96 5.28 42.48 -0.01
C VAL A 96 4.61 41.14 -0.02
N GLU A 97 4.55 40.52 1.13
CA GLU A 97 3.81 39.28 1.31
C GLU A 97 2.31 39.57 1.40
N GLU A 98 1.54 38.94 0.55
CA GLU A 98 0.08 38.98 0.58
C GLU A 98 -0.45 37.56 0.72
N THR A 99 -1.42 37.39 1.63
CA THR A 99 -2.11 36.11 1.78
C THR A 99 -3.29 36.05 0.85
N GLN A 100 -3.31 35.05 -0.01
CA GLN A 100 -4.41 34.78 -0.95
C GLN A 100 -5.02 33.42 -0.67
N THR A 101 -6.35 33.35 -0.75
CA THR A 101 -7.08 32.09 -0.67
C THR A 101 -7.25 31.53 -2.07
N VAL A 102 -6.76 30.32 -2.28
CA VAL A 102 -6.90 29.58 -3.54
C VAL A 102 -7.77 28.35 -3.36
N GLU A 103 -8.56 28.02 -4.37
CA GLU A 103 -9.27 26.75 -4.41
C GLU A 103 -8.33 25.67 -4.94
N ARG A 104 -8.35 24.53 -4.29
CA ARG A 104 -7.59 23.33 -4.64
C ARG A 104 -8.52 22.15 -4.78
N THR A 105 -8.12 21.21 -5.59
CA THR A 105 -8.84 19.97 -5.81
C THR A 105 -8.03 18.81 -5.20
N ARG A 106 -8.66 18.02 -4.33
CA ARG A 106 -8.08 16.82 -3.76
C ARG A 106 -8.78 15.60 -4.29
N LEU A 107 -8.01 14.64 -4.81
CA LEU A 107 -8.50 13.31 -5.09
C LEU A 107 -8.37 12.45 -3.84
N VAL A 108 -9.48 11.91 -3.36
CA VAL A 108 -9.51 10.97 -2.24
C VAL A 108 -9.78 9.58 -2.80
N ILE A 109 -8.86 8.65 -2.58
CA ILE A 109 -9.01 7.23 -2.95
C ILE A 109 -9.14 6.44 -1.67
N SER A 110 -10.25 5.74 -1.52
CA SER A 110 -10.57 4.91 -0.35
C SER A 110 -10.52 3.44 -0.74
N ILE A 111 -9.71 2.65 -0.03
CA ILE A 111 -9.51 1.23 -0.28
C ILE A 111 -10.10 0.44 0.88
N PHE A 112 -10.96 -0.53 0.56
CA PHE A 112 -11.58 -1.40 1.55
C PHE A 112 -11.34 -2.85 1.19
N GLY A 113 -10.88 -3.64 2.17
CA GLY A 113 -10.80 -5.10 2.06
C GLY A 113 -12.07 -5.74 2.59
N LYS A 114 -12.73 -6.57 1.78
CA LYS A 114 -13.79 -7.44 2.27
C LYS A 114 -13.20 -8.55 3.13
N THR A 115 -13.94 -8.96 4.16
CA THR A 115 -13.60 -10.13 4.96
C THR A 115 -13.89 -11.43 4.21
N ALA A 116 -13.23 -12.52 4.61
CA ALA A 116 -13.52 -13.84 4.06
C ALA A 116 -14.99 -14.23 4.22
N ARG A 117 -15.63 -13.84 5.33
CA ARG A 117 -17.04 -14.10 5.55
C ARG A 117 -17.94 -13.37 4.54
N GLN A 118 -17.69 -12.09 4.31
CA GLN A 118 -18.42 -11.31 3.31
C GLN A 118 -18.26 -11.93 1.92
N MET A 119 -17.03 -12.32 1.58
CA MET A 119 -16.74 -12.92 0.29
C MET A 119 -17.38 -14.31 0.12
N ALA A 120 -17.37 -15.13 1.17
CA ALA A 120 -18.03 -16.42 1.19
C ALA A 120 -19.55 -16.29 0.98
N GLU A 121 -20.19 -15.28 1.57
CA GLU A 121 -21.61 -14.96 1.35
C GLU A 121 -21.85 -14.52 -0.10
N GLU A 122 -21.00 -13.67 -0.68
CA GLU A 122 -21.11 -13.22 -2.07
C GLU A 122 -20.91 -14.37 -3.08
N TYR A 123 -20.01 -15.30 -2.80
CA TYR A 123 -19.80 -16.50 -3.62
C TYR A 123 -20.88 -17.56 -3.41
N GLY A 124 -21.78 -17.37 -2.45
CA GLY A 124 -22.86 -18.33 -2.17
C GLY A 124 -22.35 -19.64 -1.58
N PHE A 125 -21.32 -19.59 -0.75
CA PHE A 125 -20.77 -20.77 -0.09
C PHE A 125 -21.84 -21.48 0.75
N ASP A 126 -21.89 -22.79 0.65
CA ASP A 126 -22.78 -23.62 1.45
C ASP A 126 -22.35 -23.70 2.93
N GLU A 127 -23.16 -24.31 3.77
CA GLU A 127 -22.90 -24.43 5.21
C GLU A 127 -21.56 -25.16 5.50
N LYS A 128 -21.21 -26.13 4.68
CA LYS A 128 -19.96 -26.89 4.81
C LYS A 128 -18.74 -26.02 4.46
N GLN A 129 -18.82 -25.28 3.38
CA GLN A 129 -17.80 -24.34 2.95
C GLN A 129 -17.60 -23.21 3.96
N LEU A 130 -18.69 -22.66 4.51
CA LEU A 130 -18.65 -21.68 5.60
C LEU A 130 -18.00 -22.26 6.87
N GLY A 131 -18.23 -23.55 7.16
CA GLY A 131 -17.54 -24.27 8.20
C GLY A 131 -16.02 -24.28 8.00
N TYR A 132 -15.56 -24.59 6.80
CA TYR A 132 -14.13 -24.56 6.46
C TYR A 132 -13.51 -23.16 6.57
N VAL A 133 -14.22 -22.13 6.12
CA VAL A 133 -13.75 -20.74 6.27
C VAL A 133 -13.57 -20.40 7.75
N THR A 134 -14.53 -20.78 8.59
CA THR A 134 -14.49 -20.52 10.04
C THR A 134 -13.34 -21.28 10.70
N GLU A 135 -13.16 -22.55 10.34
CA GLU A 135 -12.08 -23.42 10.83
C GLU A 135 -10.71 -22.84 10.48
N LEU A 136 -10.45 -22.55 9.21
CA LEU A 136 -9.16 -22.00 8.73
C LEU A 136 -8.81 -20.65 9.37
N LEU A 137 -9.81 -19.84 9.72
CA LEU A 137 -9.59 -18.55 10.39
C LEU A 137 -9.50 -18.65 11.91
N SER A 138 -9.75 -19.83 12.48
CA SER A 138 -9.69 -20.05 13.93
C SER A 138 -8.27 -19.91 14.49
N GLU A 139 -8.18 -19.81 15.80
CA GLU A 139 -6.91 -19.70 16.53
C GLU A 139 -6.05 -20.97 16.42
N GLU A 140 -6.69 -22.11 16.21
CA GLU A 140 -6.03 -23.40 16.00
C GLU A 140 -5.06 -23.39 14.80
N TYR A 141 -5.38 -22.63 13.75
CA TYR A 141 -4.55 -22.47 12.55
C TYR A 141 -3.61 -21.27 12.58
N SER A 142 -3.48 -20.59 13.73
CA SER A 142 -2.63 -19.39 13.86
C SER A 142 -1.17 -19.65 13.53
N GLU A 143 -0.63 -20.82 13.93
CA GLU A 143 0.75 -21.23 13.61
C GLU A 143 0.93 -21.51 12.11
N LEU A 144 -0.07 -22.10 11.45
CA LEU A 144 -0.07 -22.29 9.99
C LEU A 144 0.05 -20.94 9.30
N TRP A 145 -0.79 -19.97 9.66
CA TRP A 145 -0.76 -18.64 9.07
C TRP A 145 0.52 -17.89 9.39
N ALA A 146 1.08 -18.06 10.56
CA ALA A 146 2.39 -17.50 10.92
C ALA A 146 3.52 -18.12 10.09
N SER A 147 3.45 -19.41 9.77
CA SER A 147 4.45 -20.10 8.94
C SER A 147 4.29 -19.80 7.43
N LEU A 148 3.04 -19.58 7.01
CA LEU A 148 2.69 -19.08 5.68
C LEU A 148 2.76 -17.54 5.60
N SER A 149 3.22 -16.90 6.70
CA SER A 149 3.63 -15.50 6.57
C SER A 149 4.63 -15.47 5.43
N ILE A 150 4.07 -15.34 4.23
CA ILE A 150 4.76 -14.76 3.11
C ILE A 150 5.42 -13.54 3.76
N PRO A 151 6.74 -13.43 3.75
CA PRO A 151 7.34 -12.15 4.03
C PRO A 151 6.47 -11.22 3.21
N SER A 152 5.66 -10.42 3.90
CA SER A 152 4.86 -9.43 3.22
C SER A 152 5.88 -8.56 2.55
N GLY A 153 6.40 -9.04 1.41
CA GLY A 153 7.24 -8.30 0.50
C GLY A 153 6.43 -7.15 -0.06
N GLY A 154 5.56 -6.65 0.78
CA GLY A 154 4.75 -5.48 0.62
C GLY A 154 5.39 -4.32 1.36
N SER A 155 5.14 -3.15 0.88
CA SER A 155 5.59 -1.86 1.43
C SER A 155 5.47 -1.71 2.95
N ASP A 156 4.69 -2.55 3.63
CA ASP A 156 4.39 -2.42 5.06
C ASP A 156 5.60 -2.74 5.96
N ASP A 157 6.41 -3.74 5.61
CA ASP A 157 7.62 -4.06 6.40
C ASP A 157 8.68 -2.98 6.22
N ILE A 158 8.90 -2.52 5.00
CA ILE A 158 9.85 -1.43 4.72
C ILE A 158 9.37 -0.11 5.32
N VAL A 159 8.05 0.12 5.34
CA VAL A 159 7.45 1.29 6.00
C VAL A 159 7.61 1.18 7.52
N ALA A 160 7.37 0.02 8.12
CA ALA A 160 7.57 -0.19 9.56
C ALA A 160 9.04 0.03 9.95
N VAL A 161 9.99 -0.48 9.17
CA VAL A 161 11.42 -0.23 9.35
C VAL A 161 11.73 1.26 9.21
N ALA A 162 11.21 1.92 8.19
CA ALA A 162 11.42 3.35 7.98
C ALA A 162 10.86 4.19 9.13
N LEU A 163 9.66 3.89 9.61
CA LEU A 163 9.02 4.57 10.75
C LEU A 163 9.79 4.37 12.06
N SER A 164 10.41 3.20 12.26
CA SER A 164 11.26 2.95 13.43
C SER A 164 12.49 3.86 13.49
N GLN A 165 12.85 4.50 12.36
CA GLN A 165 14.00 5.40 12.25
C GLN A 165 13.64 6.88 12.47
N VAL A 166 12.37 7.19 12.76
CA VAL A 166 11.96 8.57 13.05
C VAL A 166 12.72 9.10 14.26
N GLY A 167 13.36 10.26 14.07
CA GLY A 167 14.24 10.88 15.08
C GLY A 167 15.73 10.61 14.86
N ASN A 168 16.12 9.74 13.94
CA ASN A 168 17.52 9.56 13.55
C ASN A 168 17.99 10.75 12.71
N VAL A 169 19.03 11.45 13.19
CA VAL A 169 19.51 12.69 12.57
C VAL A 169 20.89 12.44 11.95
N GLY A 170 21.11 12.99 10.74
CA GLY A 170 22.41 12.98 10.05
C GLY A 170 22.68 11.77 9.18
N GLY A 171 21.86 10.71 9.25
CA GLY A 171 21.88 9.56 8.35
C GLY A 171 23.16 8.70 8.38
N GLN A 172 24.02 8.84 9.40
CA GLN A 172 25.29 8.12 9.49
C GLN A 172 25.11 6.59 9.42
N THR A 173 24.10 6.06 10.10
CA THR A 173 23.74 4.63 10.10
C THR A 173 23.54 4.11 8.67
N TYR A 174 22.97 4.93 7.79
CA TYR A 174 22.61 4.52 6.44
C TYR A 174 23.78 4.64 5.47
N TRP A 175 24.41 5.82 5.37
CA TRP A 175 25.47 6.02 4.41
C TRP A 175 26.77 5.27 4.76
N SER A 176 27.07 5.04 6.06
CA SER A 176 28.23 4.25 6.46
C SER A 176 28.07 2.76 6.16
N CYS A 177 26.85 2.24 6.15
CA CYS A 177 26.56 0.85 5.77
C CYS A 177 27.02 0.52 4.34
N TYR A 178 27.00 1.53 3.46
CA TYR A 178 27.43 1.41 2.06
C TYR A 178 28.86 1.89 1.80
N GLY A 179 29.68 1.99 2.86
CA GLY A 179 31.12 2.26 2.75
C GLY A 179 31.48 3.72 2.57
N PHE A 180 30.55 4.66 2.69
CA PHE A 180 30.91 6.08 2.67
C PHE A 180 31.54 6.49 3.99
N SER A 181 32.69 7.17 3.92
CA SER A 181 33.47 7.62 5.08
C SER A 181 33.09 9.01 5.59
N SER A 182 32.23 9.72 4.85
CA SER A 182 31.74 11.05 5.19
C SER A 182 30.29 11.20 4.73
N ARG A 183 29.63 12.23 5.25
CA ARG A 183 28.23 12.51 4.91
C ARG A 183 28.06 12.73 3.41
N VAL A 184 27.11 12.00 2.84
CA VAL A 184 26.66 12.12 1.45
C VAL A 184 25.15 12.45 1.43
N GLU A 185 24.58 12.66 0.24
CA GLU A 185 23.13 12.67 0.05
C GLU A 185 22.61 11.23 0.30
N TRP A 186 22.02 11.02 1.46
CA TRP A 186 21.78 9.68 2.01
C TRP A 186 20.38 9.14 1.78
N CYS A 187 19.53 9.81 1.00
CA CYS A 187 18.16 9.36 0.73
C CYS A 187 18.12 7.95 0.09
N ALA A 188 18.97 7.71 -0.91
CA ALA A 188 19.10 6.38 -1.54
C ALA A 188 19.65 5.34 -0.54
N CYS A 189 20.67 5.71 0.26
CA CYS A 189 21.21 4.84 1.30
C CYS A 189 20.16 4.44 2.34
N PHE A 190 19.28 5.37 2.72
CA PHE A 190 18.18 5.10 3.66
C PHE A 190 17.19 4.08 3.10
N VAL A 191 16.72 4.27 1.86
CA VAL A 191 15.78 3.35 1.21
C VAL A 191 16.41 1.96 1.04
N SER A 192 17.65 1.90 0.58
CA SER A 192 18.39 0.65 0.42
C SER A 192 18.62 -0.06 1.77
N TRP A 193 18.94 0.72 2.82
CA TRP A 193 19.09 0.17 4.17
C TRP A 193 17.77 -0.40 4.69
N CYS A 194 16.64 0.27 4.49
CA CYS A 194 15.34 -0.28 4.86
C CYS A 194 15.02 -1.58 4.10
N ALA A 195 15.36 -1.64 2.81
CA ALA A 195 15.19 -2.85 2.00
C ALA A 195 16.10 -4.01 2.46
N ASP A 196 17.35 -3.70 2.86
CA ASP A 196 18.28 -4.67 3.47
C ASP A 196 17.73 -5.24 4.79
N GLN A 197 17.22 -4.36 5.68
CA GLN A 197 16.62 -4.82 6.95
C GLN A 197 15.38 -5.70 6.74
N CYS A 198 14.69 -5.55 5.62
CA CYS A 198 13.56 -6.40 5.22
C CYS A 198 13.99 -7.66 4.45
N GLY A 199 15.28 -7.84 4.17
CA GLY A 199 15.80 -8.97 3.38
C GLY A 199 15.44 -8.92 1.89
N TYR A 200 15.10 -7.75 1.35
CA TYR A 200 14.73 -7.58 -0.05
C TYR A 200 15.94 -7.47 -0.98
N ILE A 201 17.08 -7.10 -0.44
CA ILE A 201 18.34 -6.99 -1.16
C ILE A 201 19.46 -7.63 -0.34
N GLU A 202 20.58 -7.97 -0.97
CA GLU A 202 21.76 -8.43 -0.26
C GLU A 202 22.36 -7.30 0.58
N SER A 203 22.76 -7.63 1.81
CA SER A 203 23.29 -6.66 2.76
C SER A 203 24.52 -5.93 2.20
N GLY A 204 24.51 -4.60 2.32
CA GLY A 204 25.60 -3.75 1.85
C GLY A 204 25.64 -3.47 0.35
N VAL A 205 24.64 -3.95 -0.41
CA VAL A 205 24.50 -3.66 -1.85
C VAL A 205 23.50 -2.53 -2.05
N MET A 206 23.91 -1.49 -2.77
CA MET A 206 22.96 -0.47 -3.27
C MET A 206 22.38 -0.94 -4.60
N PRO A 207 21.06 -0.89 -4.77
CA PRO A 207 20.43 -1.19 -6.04
C PRO A 207 20.73 -0.16 -7.13
#